data_d0385729ff881e0231440d99fa98aa87
#
_entry.id   d0385729ff881e0231440d99fa98aa87
#
_cell.length_a   1.000
_cell.length_b   1.000
_cell.length_c   1.000
_cell.angle_alpha   90.00
_cell.angle_beta   90.00
_cell.angle_gamma   90.00
#
_symmetry.space_group_name_H-M   'P 1'
#
loop_
_entity.id
_entity.type
_entity.pdbx_description
1 polymer ?
#
loop_
_entity_poly.entity_id
_entity_poly.type
_entity_poly.pdbx_seq_one_letter_code
_entity_poly.pdbx_strand_id
1 'polypeptide(L)'
;MATELGQAYVQIMPSAKGISGMIKNAIAPEASAAGQSAGMTIGSSIASIATKVIAAAGIGKAFSAAISEGANLQQSLGGIDTLFKDSAEKVKGYANEAFRTAGLSANAYMENVTGFSASLLQSLGGDTAKAADVANMAMIDMSDNANKMGTSMDRIQDAYQGFAKQNYTMLDNLKLGYGGTKTEMERLLADAEKLTGVKYDINNLADVYQAIHAIQGQLDITGTTAKEASSTFSGSFAAMKASAQNVLGKLALGENVMPALQALLDTTSTFLFNN
;
A
#
# COMPACT_ATOMS: atom_id res chain seq x y z
N MET A 1 31.98 -13.83 46.80
CA MET A 1 31.00 -12.76 46.84
C MET A 1 31.05 -12.00 45.54
N ALA A 2 30.08 -12.24 44.66
CA ALA A 2 29.98 -11.53 43.39
C ALA A 2 29.24 -10.23 43.64
N THR A 3 29.88 -9.11 43.35
CA THR A 3 29.28 -7.77 43.40
C THR A 3 28.50 -7.53 42.12
N GLU A 4 27.19 -7.47 42.19
CA GLU A 4 26.34 -7.00 41.09
C GLU A 4 26.64 -5.52 40.81
N LEU A 5 27.12 -5.24 39.62
CA LEU A 5 27.21 -3.89 39.07
C LEU A 5 25.81 -3.49 38.59
N GLY A 6 25.29 -2.42 39.18
CA GLY A 6 23.94 -1.95 38.94
C GLY A 6 23.61 -1.71 37.49
N GLN A 7 22.38 -2.01 37.07
CA GLN A 7 21.82 -1.72 35.78
C GLN A 7 21.69 -0.20 35.60
N ALA A 8 22.38 0.36 34.61
CA ALA A 8 22.18 1.75 34.23
C ALA A 8 21.11 1.81 33.12
N TYR A 9 19.98 2.43 33.40
CA TYR A 9 18.96 2.74 32.41
C TYR A 9 19.31 4.07 31.74
N VAL A 10 19.54 4.01 30.43
CA VAL A 10 19.63 5.24 29.61
C VAL A 10 18.21 5.60 29.16
N GLN A 11 17.63 6.62 29.78
CA GLN A 11 16.36 7.17 29.36
C GLN A 11 16.61 8.14 28.19
N ILE A 12 16.35 7.69 26.95
CA ILE A 12 16.40 8.55 25.78
C ILE A 12 15.11 9.37 25.75
N MET A 13 15.19 10.63 26.15
CA MET A 13 14.09 11.58 25.99
C MET A 13 14.25 12.28 24.62
N PRO A 14 13.39 11.99 23.60
CA PRO A 14 13.48 12.71 22.35
C PRO A 14 13.10 14.17 22.53
N SER A 15 13.99 15.07 22.14
CA SER A 15 13.75 16.51 22.18
C SER A 15 12.90 16.94 20.97
N ALA A 16 11.68 17.40 21.21
CA ALA A 16 10.78 17.92 20.19
C ALA A 16 11.33 19.22 19.50
N LYS A 17 12.35 19.87 20.04
CA LYS A 17 12.94 21.11 19.50
C LYS A 17 13.58 20.93 18.11
N GLY A 18 14.09 19.74 17.78
CA GLY A 18 14.68 19.45 16.49
C GLY A 18 13.65 19.23 15.37
N ILE A 19 12.52 18.57 15.73
CA ILE A 19 11.51 18.15 14.75
C ILE A 19 10.74 19.36 14.17
N SER A 20 10.35 20.31 15.01
CA SER A 20 9.65 21.52 14.53
C SER A 20 10.54 22.40 13.63
N GLY A 21 11.85 22.45 13.90
CA GLY A 21 12.84 23.13 13.08
C GLY A 21 13.10 22.44 11.75
N MET A 22 13.16 21.10 11.74
CA MET A 22 13.35 20.31 10.52
C MET A 22 12.13 20.40 9.59
N ILE A 23 10.91 20.30 10.12
CA ILE A 23 9.67 20.49 9.36
C ILE A 23 9.60 21.89 8.79
N LYS A 24 9.91 22.91 9.59
CA LYS A 24 9.92 24.31 9.15
C LYS A 24 10.97 24.56 8.05
N ASN A 25 12.16 24.00 8.19
CA ASN A 25 13.25 24.18 7.22
C ASN A 25 13.06 23.35 5.94
N ALA A 26 12.38 22.21 6.00
CA ALA A 26 12.03 21.40 4.82
C ALA A 26 10.88 22.02 4.01
N ILE A 27 9.95 22.75 4.64
CA ILE A 27 8.77 23.32 3.99
C ILE A 27 8.98 24.77 3.56
N ALA A 28 9.75 25.56 4.33
CA ALA A 28 9.90 27.01 4.10
C ALA A 28 10.57 27.41 2.79
N PRO A 29 11.61 26.73 2.26
CA PRO A 29 12.28 27.19 1.03
C PRO A 29 11.42 26.98 -0.22
N GLU A 30 10.63 25.91 -0.27
CA GLU A 30 9.84 25.55 -1.45
C GLU A 30 8.45 26.19 -1.45
N ALA A 31 7.89 26.48 -0.28
CA ALA A 31 6.67 27.29 -0.15
C ALA A 31 6.89 28.73 -0.64
N SER A 32 8.09 29.25 -0.52
CA SER A 32 8.44 30.58 -1.05
C SER A 32 8.70 30.60 -2.57
N ALA A 33 9.03 29.46 -3.18
CA ALA A 33 9.26 29.34 -4.62
C ALA A 33 7.98 29.09 -5.44
N ALA A 34 6.93 28.54 -4.82
CA ALA A 34 5.68 28.14 -5.50
C ALA A 34 4.61 29.25 -5.63
N GLY A 35 4.97 30.51 -5.43
CA GLY A 35 4.12 31.63 -5.81
C GLY A 35 3.38 32.33 -4.67
N GLN A 36 3.57 33.64 -4.64
CA GLN A 36 3.12 34.59 -3.62
C GLN A 36 1.58 34.76 -3.46
N SER A 37 0.75 34.10 -4.27
CA SER A 37 -0.70 34.24 -4.18
C SER A 37 -1.49 32.96 -3.87
N ALA A 38 -0.98 31.78 -4.23
CA ALA A 38 -1.62 30.49 -3.89
C ALA A 38 -0.94 29.83 -2.67
N GLY A 39 0.34 30.11 -2.44
CA GLY A 39 1.17 29.41 -1.43
C GLY A 39 0.82 29.72 0.03
N MET A 40 0.28 30.92 0.34
CA MET A 40 -0.06 31.26 1.73
C MET A 40 -1.26 30.49 2.28
N THR A 41 -2.26 30.21 1.46
CA THR A 41 -3.45 29.47 1.90
C THR A 41 -3.16 27.99 2.05
N ILE A 42 -2.39 27.43 1.11
CA ILE A 42 -2.00 25.99 1.12
C ILE A 42 -0.98 25.73 2.24
N GLY A 43 0.06 26.56 2.37
CA GLY A 43 1.08 26.41 3.40
C GLY A 43 0.54 26.54 4.83
N SER A 44 -0.40 27.45 5.07
CA SER A 44 -1.05 27.61 6.36
C SER A 44 -2.01 26.43 6.67
N SER A 45 -2.67 25.89 5.64
CA SER A 45 -3.54 24.72 5.79
C SER A 45 -2.74 23.46 6.09
N ILE A 46 -1.61 23.21 5.40
CA ILE A 46 -0.71 22.10 5.69
C ILE A 46 -0.13 22.22 7.11
N ALA A 47 0.38 23.38 7.48
CA ALA A 47 0.91 23.61 8.82
C ALA A 47 -0.17 23.43 9.89
N SER A 48 -1.41 23.86 9.62
CA SER A 48 -2.52 23.71 10.57
C SER A 48 -3.01 22.26 10.67
N ILE A 49 -3.04 21.49 9.58
CA ILE A 49 -3.40 20.07 9.58
C ILE A 49 -2.31 19.26 10.28
N ALA A 50 -1.03 19.47 9.93
CA ALA A 50 0.08 18.82 10.60
C ALA A 50 0.12 19.16 12.10
N THR A 51 -0.11 20.41 12.47
CA THR A 51 -0.15 20.86 13.87
C THR A 51 -1.36 20.28 14.61
N LYS A 52 -2.53 20.20 13.96
CA LYS A 52 -3.73 19.61 14.56
C LYS A 52 -3.63 18.10 14.72
N VAL A 53 -3.06 17.39 13.74
CA VAL A 53 -2.80 15.94 13.83
C VAL A 53 -1.77 15.64 14.93
N ILE A 54 -0.70 16.40 15.00
CA ILE A 54 0.33 16.28 16.04
C ILE A 54 -0.25 16.66 17.43
N ALA A 55 -1.07 17.69 17.53
CA ALA A 55 -1.69 18.11 18.78
C ALA A 55 -2.80 17.15 19.25
N ALA A 56 -3.62 16.64 18.34
CA ALA A 56 -4.70 15.70 18.67
C ALA A 56 -4.21 14.30 19.06
N ALA A 57 -3.08 13.85 18.48
CA ALA A 57 -2.49 12.54 18.77
C ALA A 57 -1.54 12.55 19.98
N GLY A 58 -1.14 13.74 20.46
CA GLY A 58 -0.03 13.90 21.42
C GLY A 58 1.33 13.62 20.74
N ILE A 59 2.32 14.47 20.99
CA ILE A 59 3.65 14.41 20.32
C ILE A 59 4.29 13.01 20.43
N GLY A 60 4.14 12.34 21.58
CA GLY A 60 4.69 11.00 21.80
C GLY A 60 4.06 9.92 20.90
N LYS A 61 2.76 9.98 20.67
CA LYS A 61 2.06 8.99 19.80
C LYS A 61 2.38 9.21 18.34
N ALA A 62 2.44 10.45 17.85
CA ALA A 62 2.80 10.76 16.49
C ALA A 62 4.26 10.35 16.18
N PHE A 63 5.18 10.59 17.11
CA PHE A 63 6.57 10.18 16.98
C PHE A 63 6.74 8.66 17.00
N SER A 64 6.06 7.96 17.91
CA SER A 64 6.05 6.49 17.96
C SER A 64 5.46 5.89 16.68
N ALA A 65 4.37 6.46 16.17
CA ALA A 65 3.77 6.02 14.90
C ALA A 65 4.71 6.25 13.71
N ALA A 66 5.42 7.37 13.64
CA ALA A 66 6.39 7.65 12.59
C ALA A 66 7.58 6.68 12.62
N ILE A 67 8.13 6.40 13.80
CA ILE A 67 9.23 5.42 13.94
C ILE A 67 8.76 4.02 13.53
N SER A 68 7.58 3.59 13.97
CA SER A 68 7.02 2.29 13.62
C SER A 68 6.79 2.17 12.11
N GLU A 69 6.16 3.17 11.49
CA GLU A 69 5.92 3.19 10.05
C GLU A 69 7.24 3.23 9.25
N GLY A 70 8.24 3.98 9.72
CA GLY A 70 9.55 4.02 9.10
C GLY A 70 10.32 2.71 9.19
N ALA A 71 10.28 2.04 10.34
CA ALA A 71 10.91 0.73 10.51
C ALA A 71 10.27 -0.33 9.61
N ASN A 72 8.94 -0.35 9.55
CA ASN A 72 8.18 -1.25 8.68
C ASN A 72 8.47 -0.94 7.19
N LEU A 73 8.49 0.32 6.81
CA LEU A 73 8.80 0.74 5.45
C LEU A 73 10.22 0.31 5.04
N GLN A 74 11.20 0.48 5.92
CA GLN A 74 12.58 0.05 5.65
C GLN A 74 12.67 -1.47 5.43
N GLN A 75 11.95 -2.26 6.23
CA GLN A 75 11.89 -3.71 6.07
C GLN A 75 11.23 -4.10 4.75
N SER A 76 10.11 -3.48 4.40
CA SER A 76 9.40 -3.73 3.15
C SER A 76 10.23 -3.37 1.92
N LEU A 77 10.94 -2.23 1.95
CA LEU A 77 11.89 -1.83 0.90
C LEU A 77 12.98 -2.90 0.70
N GLY A 78 13.60 -3.39 1.80
CA GLY A 78 14.61 -4.44 1.74
C GLY A 78 14.08 -5.75 1.15
N GLY A 79 12.83 -6.11 1.45
CA GLY A 79 12.13 -7.26 0.85
C GLY A 79 11.96 -7.11 -0.66
N ILE A 80 11.48 -5.94 -1.11
CA ILE A 80 11.31 -5.64 -2.54
C ILE A 80 12.65 -5.65 -3.28
N ASP A 81 13.70 -5.01 -2.74
CA ASP A 81 15.02 -4.99 -3.35
C ASP A 81 15.60 -6.39 -3.51
N THR A 82 15.41 -7.25 -2.51
CA THR A 82 15.88 -8.63 -2.52
C THR A 82 15.17 -9.47 -3.58
N LEU A 83 13.85 -9.36 -3.69
CA LEU A 83 13.04 -10.20 -4.58
C LEU A 83 13.06 -9.70 -6.03
N PHE A 84 12.88 -8.40 -6.25
CA PHE A 84 12.70 -7.83 -7.58
C PHE A 84 13.98 -7.26 -8.21
N LYS A 85 15.07 -7.13 -7.45
CA LYS A 85 16.39 -6.71 -7.96
C LYS A 85 16.30 -5.46 -8.87
N ASP A 86 16.66 -5.61 -10.15
CA ASP A 86 16.65 -4.51 -11.13
C ASP A 86 15.24 -3.95 -11.38
N SER A 87 14.20 -4.69 -11.06
CA SER A 87 12.80 -4.25 -11.16
C SER A 87 12.22 -3.70 -9.86
N ALA A 88 13.02 -3.60 -8.79
CA ALA A 88 12.57 -3.12 -7.48
C ALA A 88 12.00 -1.69 -7.56
N GLU A 89 12.65 -0.79 -8.31
CA GLU A 89 12.17 0.59 -8.48
C GLU A 89 10.78 0.66 -9.14
N LYS A 90 10.47 -0.28 -10.04
CA LYS A 90 9.14 -0.39 -10.64
C LYS A 90 8.07 -0.72 -9.60
N VAL A 91 8.35 -1.68 -8.71
CA VAL A 91 7.44 -2.05 -7.61
C VAL A 91 7.28 -0.91 -6.61
N LYS A 92 8.37 -0.22 -6.26
CA LYS A 92 8.34 0.98 -5.40
C LYS A 92 7.51 2.11 -6.05
N GLY A 93 7.60 2.26 -7.38
CA GLY A 93 6.75 3.17 -8.14
C GLY A 93 5.26 2.84 -7.97
N TYR A 94 4.88 1.58 -8.13
CA TYR A 94 3.51 1.12 -7.89
C TYR A 94 3.07 1.34 -6.43
N ALA A 95 3.95 1.05 -5.46
CA ALA A 95 3.68 1.26 -4.04
C ALA A 95 3.40 2.73 -3.71
N ASN A 96 4.15 3.67 -4.31
CA ASN A 96 3.93 5.09 -4.10
C ASN A 96 2.56 5.58 -4.63
N GLU A 97 1.98 4.90 -5.62
CA GLU A 97 0.66 5.19 -6.18
C GLU A 97 -0.48 4.38 -5.54
N ALA A 98 -0.16 3.40 -4.69
CA ALA A 98 -1.12 2.46 -4.12
C ALA A 98 -2.22 3.13 -3.30
N PHE A 99 -1.98 4.31 -2.73
CA PHE A 99 -3.00 5.08 -2.01
C PHE A 99 -4.19 5.46 -2.91
N ARG A 100 -3.97 5.63 -4.23
CA ARG A 100 -5.02 5.93 -5.21
C ARG A 100 -5.57 4.70 -5.89
N THR A 101 -4.72 3.70 -6.17
CA THR A 101 -5.09 2.54 -6.98
C THR A 101 -5.66 1.40 -6.16
N ALA A 102 -5.20 1.24 -4.93
CA ALA A 102 -5.55 0.15 -4.03
C ALA A 102 -5.99 0.60 -2.63
N GLY A 103 -6.00 1.92 -2.34
CA GLY A 103 -6.34 2.45 -1.01
C GLY A 103 -5.34 2.05 0.09
N LEU A 104 -4.10 1.71 -0.28
CA LEU A 104 -3.05 1.21 0.61
C LEU A 104 -1.88 2.19 0.73
N SER A 105 -1.25 2.24 1.91
CA SER A 105 0.06 2.89 2.04
C SER A 105 1.13 2.12 1.26
N ALA A 106 2.22 2.80 0.90
CA ALA A 106 3.34 2.16 0.20
C ALA A 106 3.91 0.98 0.98
N ASN A 107 4.01 1.11 2.31
CA ASN A 107 4.44 0.03 3.18
C ASN A 107 3.49 -1.17 3.11
N ALA A 108 2.19 -0.97 3.33
CA ALA A 108 1.19 -2.03 3.28
C ALA A 108 1.16 -2.72 1.91
N TYR A 109 1.29 -1.96 0.81
CA TYR A 109 1.40 -2.51 -0.54
C TYR A 109 2.63 -3.44 -0.67
N MET A 110 3.81 -2.97 -0.29
CA MET A 110 5.06 -3.73 -0.43
C MET A 110 5.10 -4.96 0.48
N GLU A 111 4.58 -4.87 1.70
CA GLU A 111 4.44 -6.00 2.63
C GLU A 111 3.58 -7.12 2.00
N ASN A 112 2.45 -6.75 1.43
CA ASN A 112 1.57 -7.71 0.77
C ASN A 112 2.20 -8.33 -0.48
N VAL A 113 2.82 -7.53 -1.33
CA VAL A 113 3.54 -8.00 -2.53
C VAL A 113 4.61 -9.03 -2.14
N THR A 114 5.41 -8.78 -1.11
CA THR A 114 6.44 -9.73 -0.67
C THR A 114 5.87 -11.07 -0.23
N GLY A 115 4.64 -11.10 0.28
CA GLY A 115 3.97 -12.30 0.78
C GLY A 115 3.73 -13.40 -0.27
N PHE A 116 3.66 -13.06 -1.56
CA PHE A 116 3.47 -14.02 -2.66
C PHE A 116 4.51 -13.94 -3.78
N SER A 117 5.38 -12.93 -3.76
CA SER A 117 6.32 -12.66 -4.87
C SER A 117 7.33 -13.77 -5.14
N ALA A 118 7.80 -14.48 -4.12
CA ALA A 118 8.74 -15.57 -4.33
C ALA A 118 8.15 -16.67 -5.21
N SER A 119 6.90 -17.08 -4.94
CA SER A 119 6.18 -18.06 -5.76
C SER A 119 5.83 -17.52 -7.15
N LEU A 120 5.49 -16.24 -7.25
CA LEU A 120 5.20 -15.58 -8.52
C LEU A 120 6.45 -15.53 -9.41
N LEU A 121 7.61 -15.13 -8.87
CA LEU A 121 8.89 -15.14 -9.57
C LEU A 121 9.26 -16.54 -10.06
N GLN A 122 9.05 -17.56 -9.22
CA GLN A 122 9.28 -18.95 -9.61
C GLN A 122 8.39 -19.36 -10.79
N SER A 123 7.11 -19.00 -10.78
CA SER A 123 6.18 -19.33 -11.86
C SER A 123 6.49 -18.61 -13.18
N LEU A 124 7.22 -17.50 -13.11
CA LEU A 124 7.66 -16.70 -14.27
C LEU A 124 9.13 -16.95 -14.66
N GLY A 125 9.77 -18.01 -14.14
CA GLY A 125 11.15 -18.34 -14.47
C GLY A 125 12.16 -17.28 -14.02
N GLY A 126 11.83 -16.45 -13.03
CA GLY A 126 12.68 -15.40 -12.49
C GLY A 126 12.57 -14.04 -13.22
N ASP A 127 11.63 -13.88 -14.13
CA ASP A 127 11.36 -12.58 -14.80
C ASP A 127 10.80 -11.57 -13.81
N THR A 128 11.69 -10.74 -13.25
CA THR A 128 11.34 -9.75 -12.22
C THR A 128 10.46 -8.62 -12.75
N ALA A 129 10.60 -8.24 -14.02
CA ALA A 129 9.82 -7.18 -14.62
C ALA A 129 8.36 -7.61 -14.81
N LYS A 130 8.15 -8.81 -15.36
CA LYS A 130 6.81 -9.40 -15.51
C LYS A 130 6.18 -9.70 -14.15
N ALA A 131 6.97 -10.18 -13.19
CA ALA A 131 6.50 -10.42 -11.84
C ALA A 131 6.02 -9.11 -11.16
N ALA A 132 6.69 -7.99 -11.37
CA ALA A 132 6.27 -6.69 -10.86
C ALA A 132 4.90 -6.27 -11.41
N ASP A 133 4.67 -6.46 -12.72
CA ASP A 133 3.39 -6.13 -13.35
C ASP A 133 2.24 -7.02 -12.85
N VAL A 134 2.47 -8.33 -12.78
CA VAL A 134 1.46 -9.29 -12.29
C VAL A 134 1.19 -9.07 -10.80
N ALA A 135 2.21 -8.75 -10.00
CA ALA A 135 2.03 -8.41 -8.59
C ALA A 135 1.18 -7.14 -8.42
N ASN A 136 1.44 -6.12 -9.22
CA ASN A 136 0.63 -4.88 -9.18
C ASN A 136 -0.83 -5.13 -9.58
N MET A 137 -1.05 -5.89 -10.64
CA MET A 137 -2.40 -6.30 -11.05
C MET A 137 -3.10 -7.05 -9.91
N ALA A 138 -2.46 -8.04 -9.31
CA ALA A 138 -3.02 -8.81 -8.21
C ALA A 138 -3.37 -7.93 -7.00
N MET A 139 -2.53 -6.96 -6.65
CA MET A 139 -2.80 -6.02 -5.54
C MET A 139 -4.02 -5.14 -5.80
N ILE A 140 -4.18 -4.65 -7.01
CA ILE A 140 -5.36 -3.88 -7.42
C ILE A 140 -6.60 -4.78 -7.37
N ASP A 141 -6.53 -5.98 -7.93
CA ASP A 141 -7.63 -6.95 -7.93
C ASP A 141 -8.08 -7.36 -6.52
N MET A 142 -7.12 -7.54 -5.59
CA MET A 142 -7.44 -7.82 -4.18
C MET A 142 -8.22 -6.65 -3.56
N SER A 143 -7.78 -5.43 -3.79
CA SER A 143 -8.43 -4.22 -3.24
C SER A 143 -9.81 -4.01 -3.85
N ASP A 144 -9.93 -4.16 -5.16
CA ASP A 144 -11.19 -4.03 -5.89
C ASP A 144 -12.21 -5.08 -5.45
N ASN A 145 -11.74 -6.33 -5.25
CA ASN A 145 -12.57 -7.41 -4.75
C ASN A 145 -13.04 -7.13 -3.31
N ALA A 146 -12.11 -6.77 -2.42
CA ALA A 146 -12.44 -6.44 -1.03
C ALA A 146 -13.49 -5.32 -0.98
N ASN A 147 -13.32 -4.30 -1.78
CA ASN A 147 -14.22 -3.15 -1.86
C ASN A 147 -15.60 -3.53 -2.41
N LYS A 148 -15.63 -4.14 -3.59
CA LYS A 148 -16.89 -4.45 -4.31
C LYS A 148 -17.69 -5.56 -3.65
N MET A 149 -17.01 -6.62 -3.18
CA MET A 149 -17.65 -7.82 -2.65
C MET A 149 -17.82 -7.79 -1.13
N GLY A 150 -17.24 -6.78 -0.44
CA GLY A 150 -17.35 -6.58 1.01
C GLY A 150 -16.67 -7.68 1.84
N THR A 151 -15.65 -8.33 1.28
CA THR A 151 -14.75 -9.22 2.05
C THR A 151 -13.60 -8.37 2.58
N SER A 152 -13.16 -8.62 3.82
CA SER A 152 -12.00 -7.88 4.35
C SER A 152 -10.74 -8.13 3.53
N MET A 153 -9.91 -7.11 3.38
CA MET A 153 -8.65 -7.20 2.61
C MET A 153 -7.77 -8.35 3.10
N ASP A 154 -7.65 -8.54 4.42
CA ASP A 154 -6.85 -9.63 5.01
C ASP A 154 -7.29 -11.01 4.50
N ARG A 155 -8.61 -11.26 4.44
CA ARG A 155 -9.12 -12.55 3.93
C ARG A 155 -8.88 -12.75 2.44
N ILE A 156 -8.89 -11.67 1.66
CA ILE A 156 -8.56 -11.73 0.24
C ILE A 156 -7.06 -11.99 0.07
N GLN A 157 -6.20 -11.34 0.86
CA GLN A 157 -4.76 -11.57 0.87
C GLN A 157 -4.41 -13.01 1.26
N ASP A 158 -5.06 -13.55 2.28
CA ASP A 158 -4.90 -14.95 2.69
C ASP A 158 -5.24 -15.91 1.53
N ALA A 159 -6.29 -15.62 0.77
CA ALA A 159 -6.66 -16.43 -0.39
C ALA A 159 -5.55 -16.38 -1.47
N TYR A 160 -5.06 -15.19 -1.85
CA TYR A 160 -3.99 -15.04 -2.84
C TYR A 160 -2.67 -15.68 -2.39
N GLN A 161 -2.30 -15.55 -1.11
CA GLN A 161 -1.16 -16.24 -0.53
C GLN A 161 -1.37 -17.76 -0.49
N GLY A 162 -2.61 -18.22 -0.28
CA GLY A 162 -3.00 -19.62 -0.40
C GLY A 162 -2.78 -20.14 -1.81
N PHE A 163 -3.21 -19.41 -2.85
CA PHE A 163 -3.01 -19.79 -4.25
C PHE A 163 -1.51 -19.91 -4.60
N ALA A 164 -0.67 -19.03 -4.03
CA ALA A 164 0.78 -19.14 -4.17
C ALA A 164 1.37 -20.45 -3.61
N LYS A 165 0.65 -21.12 -2.74
CA LYS A 165 1.00 -22.43 -2.16
C LYS A 165 0.15 -23.56 -2.75
N GLN A 166 -0.54 -23.33 -3.87
CA GLN A 166 -1.50 -24.25 -4.50
C GLN A 166 -2.63 -24.71 -3.56
N ASN A 167 -2.97 -23.87 -2.59
CA ASN A 167 -4.10 -24.09 -1.69
C ASN A 167 -5.28 -23.18 -2.12
N TYR A 168 -6.33 -23.80 -2.61
CA TYR A 168 -7.51 -23.11 -3.16
C TYR A 168 -8.71 -23.07 -2.22
N THR A 169 -8.53 -23.49 -0.95
CA THR A 169 -9.63 -23.59 0.03
C THR A 169 -10.29 -22.25 0.35
N MET A 170 -9.60 -21.13 0.09
CA MET A 170 -10.11 -19.79 0.34
C MET A 170 -10.59 -19.07 -0.92
N LEU A 171 -10.77 -19.78 -2.05
CA LEU A 171 -11.26 -19.17 -3.29
C LEU A 171 -12.65 -18.54 -3.13
N ASP A 172 -13.49 -19.15 -2.31
CA ASP A 172 -14.84 -18.66 -1.99
C ASP A 172 -14.83 -17.29 -1.27
N ASN A 173 -13.75 -16.90 -0.61
CA ASN A 173 -13.60 -15.57 -0.01
C ASN A 173 -13.72 -14.44 -1.06
N LEU A 174 -13.33 -14.71 -2.31
CA LEU A 174 -13.44 -13.76 -3.41
C LEU A 174 -14.89 -13.53 -3.86
N LYS A 175 -15.83 -14.41 -3.48
CA LYS A 175 -17.26 -14.34 -3.83
C LYS A 175 -17.55 -14.23 -5.33
N LEU A 176 -16.70 -14.81 -6.16
CA LEU A 176 -16.83 -14.80 -7.63
C LEU A 176 -17.72 -15.92 -8.18
N GLY A 177 -18.41 -16.66 -7.31
CA GLY A 177 -19.27 -17.79 -7.69
C GLY A 177 -18.54 -19.13 -7.79
N TYR A 178 -17.34 -19.22 -7.23
CA TYR A 178 -16.53 -20.45 -7.17
C TYR A 178 -16.32 -20.88 -5.73
N GLY A 179 -16.38 -22.19 -5.46
CA GLY A 179 -16.15 -22.78 -4.14
C GLY A 179 -14.66 -22.93 -3.83
N GLY A 180 -14.35 -23.19 -2.56
CA GLY A 180 -12.98 -23.34 -2.06
C GLY A 180 -12.35 -24.70 -2.38
N THR A 181 -12.25 -25.11 -3.64
CA THR A 181 -11.61 -26.37 -4.06
C THR A 181 -10.73 -26.20 -5.28
N LYS A 182 -9.81 -27.15 -5.50
CA LYS A 182 -8.98 -27.17 -6.71
C LYS A 182 -9.83 -27.26 -7.98
N THR A 183 -10.86 -28.09 -7.98
CA THR A 183 -11.77 -28.25 -9.12
C THR A 183 -12.50 -26.95 -9.46
N GLU A 184 -12.87 -26.18 -8.45
CA GLU A 184 -13.48 -24.86 -8.67
C GLU A 184 -12.49 -23.82 -9.21
N MET A 185 -11.21 -23.89 -8.81
CA MET A 185 -10.17 -23.07 -9.44
C MET A 185 -9.96 -23.48 -10.91
N GLU A 186 -9.92 -24.78 -11.21
CA GLU A 186 -9.84 -25.28 -12.59
C GLU A 186 -11.05 -24.80 -13.43
N ARG A 187 -12.25 -24.77 -12.84
CA ARG A 187 -13.45 -24.20 -13.48
C ARG A 187 -13.31 -22.70 -13.74
N LEU A 188 -12.79 -21.94 -12.77
CA LEU A 188 -12.51 -20.50 -12.94
C LEU A 188 -11.54 -20.25 -14.10
N LEU A 189 -10.44 -21.01 -14.18
CA LEU A 189 -9.48 -20.91 -15.27
C LEU A 189 -10.12 -21.21 -16.63
N ALA A 190 -10.95 -22.25 -16.71
CA ALA A 190 -11.67 -22.61 -17.94
C ALA A 190 -12.69 -21.54 -18.35
N ASP A 191 -13.36 -20.90 -17.39
CA ASP A 191 -14.28 -19.80 -17.68
C ASP A 191 -13.53 -18.55 -18.13
N ALA A 192 -12.38 -18.24 -17.51
CA ALA A 192 -11.49 -17.17 -17.96
C ALA A 192 -10.94 -17.42 -19.37
N GLU A 193 -10.58 -18.66 -19.72
CA GLU A 193 -10.16 -19.04 -21.07
C GLU A 193 -11.26 -18.75 -22.11
N LYS A 194 -12.52 -19.06 -21.79
CA LYS A 194 -13.66 -18.75 -22.68
C LYS A 194 -13.83 -17.24 -22.91
N LEU A 195 -13.52 -16.41 -21.89
CA LEU A 195 -13.63 -14.95 -21.97
C LEU A 195 -12.50 -14.32 -22.78
N THR A 196 -11.27 -14.80 -22.59
CA THR A 196 -10.06 -14.15 -23.09
C THR A 196 -9.47 -14.83 -24.34
N GLY A 197 -9.81 -16.11 -24.56
CA GLY A 197 -9.15 -16.97 -25.56
C GLY A 197 -7.73 -17.40 -25.15
N VAL A 198 -7.28 -17.07 -23.93
CA VAL A 198 -5.96 -17.42 -23.40
C VAL A 198 -6.09 -18.66 -22.52
N LYS A 199 -5.23 -19.65 -22.75
CA LYS A 199 -5.17 -20.84 -21.89
C LYS A 199 -4.36 -20.56 -20.64
N TYR A 200 -4.91 -20.90 -19.48
CA TYR A 200 -4.30 -20.71 -18.17
C TYR A 200 -3.89 -22.05 -17.54
N ASP A 201 -2.69 -22.09 -16.95
CA ASP A 201 -2.18 -23.26 -16.22
C ASP A 201 -2.34 -23.06 -14.70
N ILE A 202 -3.05 -23.96 -14.04
CA ILE A 202 -3.26 -23.92 -12.57
C ILE A 202 -1.95 -24.02 -11.79
N ASN A 203 -0.89 -24.59 -12.37
CA ASN A 203 0.42 -24.69 -11.75
C ASN A 203 1.28 -23.42 -11.94
N ASN A 204 0.84 -22.49 -12.78
CA ASN A 204 1.48 -21.20 -12.99
C ASN A 204 0.72 -20.12 -12.21
N LEU A 205 1.32 -19.58 -11.15
CA LEU A 205 0.67 -18.60 -10.29
C LEU A 205 0.28 -17.32 -11.05
N ALA A 206 1.10 -16.90 -12.02
CA ALA A 206 0.79 -15.73 -12.84
C ALA A 206 -0.48 -15.96 -13.68
N ASP A 207 -0.67 -17.17 -14.21
CA ASP A 207 -1.86 -17.54 -14.96
C ASP A 207 -3.10 -17.57 -14.06
N VAL A 208 -2.96 -18.10 -12.83
CA VAL A 208 -4.04 -18.10 -11.83
C VAL A 208 -4.49 -16.66 -11.53
N TYR A 209 -3.55 -15.75 -11.29
CA TYR A 209 -3.89 -14.35 -11.01
C TYR A 209 -4.50 -13.65 -12.23
N GLN A 210 -3.98 -13.90 -13.44
CA GLN A 210 -4.55 -13.35 -14.67
C GLN A 210 -5.97 -13.88 -14.96
N ALA A 211 -6.23 -15.14 -14.67
CA ALA A 211 -7.58 -15.71 -14.80
C ALA A 211 -8.57 -15.07 -13.81
N ILE A 212 -8.15 -14.87 -12.55
CA ILE A 212 -8.96 -14.15 -11.56
C ILE A 212 -9.24 -12.73 -12.04
N HIS A 213 -8.22 -12.03 -12.54
CA HIS A 213 -8.37 -10.68 -13.12
C HIS A 213 -9.42 -10.65 -14.24
N ALA A 214 -9.37 -11.60 -15.16
CA ALA A 214 -10.35 -11.70 -16.25
C ALA A 214 -11.78 -11.90 -15.75
N ILE A 215 -11.98 -12.78 -14.75
CA ILE A 215 -13.30 -13.00 -14.13
C ILE A 215 -13.77 -11.76 -13.38
N GLN A 216 -12.88 -11.06 -12.66
CA GLN A 216 -13.24 -9.80 -11.98
C GLN A 216 -13.61 -8.69 -12.98
N GLY A 217 -12.90 -8.61 -14.11
CA GLY A 217 -13.26 -7.71 -15.21
C GLY A 217 -14.66 -7.98 -15.77
N GLN A 218 -15.01 -9.25 -16.00
CA GLN A 218 -16.34 -9.67 -16.45
C GLN A 218 -17.46 -9.30 -15.46
N LEU A 219 -17.15 -9.24 -14.17
CA LEU A 219 -18.10 -8.90 -13.10
C LEU A 219 -18.11 -7.40 -12.73
N ASP A 220 -17.46 -6.55 -13.50
CA ASP A 220 -17.34 -5.11 -13.24
C ASP A 220 -16.78 -4.80 -11.84
N ILE A 221 -15.81 -5.61 -11.38
CA ILE A 221 -15.12 -5.43 -10.10
C ILE A 221 -13.88 -4.56 -10.29
N THR A 222 -13.13 -4.79 -11.37
CA THR A 222 -11.85 -4.12 -11.65
C THR A 222 -12.00 -2.61 -11.75
N GLY A 223 -11.11 -1.86 -11.07
CA GLY A 223 -11.09 -0.39 -11.05
C GLY A 223 -12.02 0.25 -10.02
N THR A 224 -12.74 -0.55 -9.23
CA THR A 224 -13.72 -0.03 -8.26
C THR A 224 -13.06 0.80 -7.17
N THR A 225 -11.93 0.37 -6.62
CA THR A 225 -11.22 1.08 -5.53
C THR A 225 -10.71 2.45 -5.99
N ALA A 226 -10.09 2.52 -7.16
CA ALA A 226 -9.60 3.77 -7.71
C ALA A 226 -10.74 4.76 -8.00
N LYS A 227 -11.88 4.25 -8.50
CA LYS A 227 -13.09 5.07 -8.72
C LYS A 227 -13.65 5.59 -7.41
N GLU A 228 -13.75 4.75 -6.38
CA GLU A 228 -14.28 5.16 -5.08
C GLU A 228 -13.34 6.10 -4.31
N ALA A 229 -12.02 5.92 -4.44
CA ALA A 229 -11.04 6.85 -3.87
C ALA A 229 -11.23 8.29 -4.36
N SER A 230 -11.76 8.47 -5.57
CA SER A 230 -12.02 9.78 -6.17
C SER A 230 -13.44 10.29 -6.00
N SER A 231 -14.42 9.44 -5.64
CA SER A 231 -15.84 9.79 -5.73
C SER A 231 -16.70 9.47 -4.51
N THR A 232 -16.19 8.75 -3.50
CA THR A 232 -16.96 8.39 -2.31
C THR A 232 -16.28 8.88 -1.03
N PHE A 233 -17.07 9.06 0.03
CA PHE A 233 -16.56 9.42 1.35
C PHE A 233 -15.57 8.37 1.90
N SER A 234 -15.97 7.11 1.93
CA SER A 234 -15.14 6.04 2.52
C SER A 234 -13.88 5.77 1.70
N GLY A 235 -13.96 5.77 0.37
CA GLY A 235 -12.83 5.58 -0.52
C GLY A 235 -11.83 6.74 -0.43
N SER A 236 -12.30 7.98 -0.47
CA SER A 236 -11.43 9.16 -0.34
C SER A 236 -10.81 9.28 1.06
N PHE A 237 -11.52 8.86 2.11
CA PHE A 237 -10.96 8.77 3.46
C PHE A 237 -9.84 7.72 3.56
N ALA A 238 -10.04 6.53 2.96
CA ALA A 238 -9.01 5.50 2.92
C ALA A 238 -7.74 5.97 2.17
N ALA A 239 -7.90 6.60 1.01
CA ALA A 239 -6.81 7.17 0.24
C ALA A 239 -6.05 8.27 1.02
N MET A 240 -6.78 9.16 1.71
CA MET A 240 -6.20 10.18 2.57
C MET A 240 -5.41 9.57 3.74
N LYS A 241 -5.93 8.54 4.38
CA LYS A 241 -5.23 7.82 5.47
C LYS A 241 -3.95 7.16 4.96
N ALA A 242 -4.00 6.49 3.82
CA ALA A 242 -2.85 5.82 3.21
C ALA A 242 -1.75 6.83 2.83
N SER A 243 -2.11 7.97 2.24
CA SER A 243 -1.15 9.04 1.91
C SER A 243 -0.53 9.67 3.16
N ALA A 244 -1.28 9.82 4.26
CA ALA A 244 -0.73 10.28 5.54
C ALA A 244 0.31 9.29 6.12
N GLN A 245 0.08 8.00 6.02
CA GLN A 245 1.05 6.97 6.41
C GLN A 245 2.33 7.05 5.56
N ASN A 246 2.21 7.30 4.25
CA ASN A 246 3.38 7.50 3.37
C ASN A 246 4.24 8.71 3.81
N VAL A 247 3.61 9.81 4.24
CA VAL A 247 4.33 10.97 4.80
C VAL A 247 5.09 10.58 6.07
N LEU A 248 4.46 9.85 6.98
CA LEU A 248 5.10 9.42 8.23
C LEU A 248 6.28 8.47 7.97
N GLY A 249 6.13 7.50 7.07
CA GLY A 249 7.20 6.58 6.69
C GLY A 249 8.41 7.30 6.10
N LYS A 250 8.19 8.18 5.12
CA LYS A 250 9.26 8.96 4.48
C LYS A 250 9.94 9.93 5.46
N LEU A 251 9.17 10.56 6.35
CA LEU A 251 9.71 11.43 7.39
C LEU A 251 10.64 10.65 8.34
N ALA A 252 10.24 9.44 8.74
CA ALA A 252 11.02 8.60 9.66
C ALA A 252 12.34 8.12 9.02
N LEU A 253 12.35 7.87 7.72
CA LEU A 253 13.54 7.46 6.98
C LEU A 253 14.44 8.65 6.57
N GLY A 254 14.01 9.89 6.77
CA GLY A 254 14.73 11.08 6.31
C GLY A 254 14.73 11.26 4.80
N GLU A 255 13.75 10.65 4.10
CA GLU A 255 13.59 10.76 2.66
C GLU A 255 12.89 12.07 2.26
N ASN A 256 12.89 12.39 0.95
CA ASN A 256 12.13 13.51 0.42
C ASN A 256 10.61 13.29 0.63
N VAL A 257 10.02 14.07 1.55
CA VAL A 257 8.62 14.00 1.91
C VAL A 257 7.68 14.78 0.98
N MET A 258 8.23 15.64 0.10
CA MET A 258 7.40 16.55 -0.71
C MET A 258 6.39 15.84 -1.60
N PRO A 259 6.73 14.76 -2.34
CA PRO A 259 5.75 14.04 -3.14
C PRO A 259 4.62 13.43 -2.29
N ALA A 260 4.95 12.90 -1.10
CA ALA A 260 3.97 12.32 -0.20
C ALA A 260 3.06 13.39 0.44
N LEU A 261 3.60 14.58 0.75
CA LEU A 261 2.81 15.73 1.22
C LEU A 261 1.84 16.22 0.13
N GLN A 262 2.29 16.31 -1.11
CA GLN A 262 1.41 16.67 -2.23
C GLN A 262 0.28 15.66 -2.39
N ALA A 263 0.58 14.36 -2.34
CA ALA A 263 -0.42 13.28 -2.38
C ALA A 263 -1.44 13.39 -1.22
N LEU A 264 -0.97 13.73 -0.01
CA LEU A 264 -1.85 13.94 1.14
C LEU A 264 -2.76 15.15 0.95
N LEU A 265 -2.26 16.23 0.36
CA LEU A 265 -3.08 17.40 0.04
C LEU A 265 -4.17 17.08 -0.97
N ASP A 266 -3.80 16.40 -2.06
CA ASP A 266 -4.71 16.03 -3.12
C ASP A 266 -5.82 15.11 -2.59
N THR A 267 -5.46 14.11 -1.80
CA THR A 267 -6.43 13.18 -1.18
C THR A 267 -7.29 13.85 -0.12
N THR A 268 -6.73 14.79 0.67
CA THR A 268 -7.50 15.59 1.64
C THR A 268 -8.50 16.50 0.92
N SER A 269 -8.08 17.15 -0.16
CA SER A 269 -8.96 17.96 -1.00
C SER A 269 -10.12 17.12 -1.56
N THR A 270 -9.82 15.96 -2.16
CA THR A 270 -10.82 15.03 -2.68
C THR A 270 -11.80 14.59 -1.58
N PHE A 271 -11.29 14.25 -0.40
CA PHE A 271 -12.12 13.89 0.75
C PHE A 271 -13.07 15.02 1.16
N LEU A 272 -12.58 16.25 1.22
CA LEU A 272 -13.42 17.42 1.57
C LEU A 272 -14.46 17.75 0.50
N PHE A 273 -14.18 17.49 -0.78
CA PHE A 273 -15.17 17.70 -1.85
C PHE A 273 -16.24 16.60 -1.91
N ASN A 274 -15.96 15.40 -1.41
CA ASN A 274 -16.91 14.30 -1.36
C ASN A 274 -17.81 14.32 -0.10
N ASN A 275 -17.69 15.37 0.73
CA ASN A 275 -18.49 15.64 1.93
C ASN A 275 -19.31 16.92 1.80
#